data_56c277910cac3bd5f2633497f8347b35
#
_entry.id   56c277910cac3bd5f2633497f8347b35
#
_cell.length_a   1.000
_cell.length_b   1.000
_cell.length_c   1.000
_cell.angle_alpha   90.00
_cell.angle_beta   90.00
_cell.angle_gamma   90.00
#
_symmetry.space_group_name_H-M   'P 1'
#
loop_
_entity.id
_entity.type
_entity.pdbx_description
1 polymer ?
#
loop_
_entity_poly.entity_id
_entity_poly.type
_entity_poly.pdbx_seq_one_letter_code
_entity_poly.pdbx_strand_id
1 'polypeptide(L)'
;MLRLYFDILTKAQKKTFESLKAFSKYGLLGGGTALALQLAHRKSYDFDVFNSKPISQRFLLKVRDHFEKVQILVDTSDELSLITPFGVKISFVSYPFHPLYKIIPTHGLSIHGWKDITLDKAYSI
;
A
#
# COMPACT_ATOMS: atom_id res chain seq x y z
N MET A 1 6.87 -16.68 -14.85
CA MET A 1 6.81 -16.16 -13.47
C MET A 1 7.07 -14.66 -13.49
N LEU A 2 6.24 -13.89 -12.82
CA LEU A 2 6.41 -12.45 -12.76
C LEU A 2 7.52 -12.09 -11.77
N ARG A 3 8.50 -11.31 -12.24
CA ARG A 3 9.58 -10.81 -11.40
C ARG A 3 9.15 -9.49 -10.74
N LEU A 4 9.44 -9.35 -9.45
CA LEU A 4 9.27 -8.10 -8.72
C LEU A 4 10.64 -7.46 -8.47
N TYR A 5 10.70 -6.15 -8.63
CA TYR A 5 11.94 -5.38 -8.59
C TYR A 5 12.11 -4.65 -7.24
N PHE A 6 12.25 -5.42 -6.14
CA PHE A 6 12.38 -4.84 -4.80
C PHE A 6 13.64 -4.00 -4.62
N ASP A 7 14.63 -4.18 -5.46
CA ASP A 7 15.89 -3.41 -5.41
C ASP A 7 15.71 -1.92 -5.75
N ILE A 8 14.57 -1.53 -6.33
CA ILE A 8 14.26 -0.11 -6.56
C ILE A 8 13.87 0.61 -5.26
N LEU A 9 13.54 -0.13 -4.21
CA LEU A 9 13.15 0.46 -2.92
C LEU A 9 14.38 0.87 -2.13
N THR A 10 14.29 2.01 -1.43
CA THR A 10 15.30 2.40 -0.45
C THR A 10 15.24 1.45 0.75
N LYS A 11 16.25 1.51 1.62
CA LYS A 11 16.27 0.72 2.85
C LYS A 11 15.04 0.99 3.72
N ALA A 12 14.66 2.27 3.87
CA ALA A 12 13.47 2.66 4.62
C ALA A 12 12.19 2.12 3.98
N GLN A 13 12.10 2.15 2.65
CA GLN A 13 10.94 1.63 1.94
C GLN A 13 10.84 0.11 2.05
N LYS A 14 11.95 -0.61 1.97
CA LYS A 14 11.96 -2.08 2.17
C LYS A 14 11.46 -2.43 3.56
N LYS A 15 11.93 -1.72 4.58
CA LYS A 15 11.52 -1.92 5.96
C LYS A 15 10.03 -1.63 6.15
N THR A 16 9.53 -0.58 5.52
CA THR A 16 8.10 -0.24 5.53
C THR A 16 7.27 -1.32 4.85
N PHE A 17 7.70 -1.79 3.69
CA PHE A 17 6.99 -2.85 2.97
C PHE A 17 6.88 -4.12 3.82
N GLU A 18 7.95 -4.53 4.47
CA GLU A 18 7.94 -5.69 5.36
C GLU A 18 7.00 -5.48 6.55
N SER A 19 6.97 -4.28 7.13
CA SER A 19 6.07 -3.95 8.23
C SER A 19 4.60 -4.01 7.82
N LEU A 20 4.28 -3.74 6.57
CA LEU A 20 2.92 -3.79 6.06
C LEU A 20 2.33 -5.20 6.03
N LYS A 21 3.16 -6.24 6.18
CA LYS A 21 2.67 -7.62 6.28
C LYS A 21 1.61 -7.79 7.37
N ALA A 22 1.69 -7.03 8.45
CA ALA A 22 0.71 -7.07 9.54
C ALA A 22 -0.70 -6.67 9.08
N PHE A 23 -0.81 -6.02 7.93
CA PHE A 23 -2.08 -5.54 7.38
C PHE A 23 -2.54 -6.33 6.15
N SER A 24 -1.93 -7.48 5.91
CA SER A 24 -2.18 -8.28 4.69
C SER A 24 -3.64 -8.71 4.51
N LYS A 25 -4.38 -8.89 5.59
CA LYS A 25 -5.81 -9.25 5.51
C LYS A 25 -6.74 -8.06 5.28
N TYR A 26 -6.23 -6.83 5.32
CA TYR A 26 -7.04 -5.63 5.15
C TYR A 26 -7.04 -5.09 3.75
N GLY A 27 -5.99 -5.34 2.96
CA GLY A 27 -5.91 -4.79 1.64
C GLY A 27 -4.71 -5.24 0.84
N LEU A 28 -4.55 -4.62 -0.32
CA LEU A 28 -3.50 -4.91 -1.30
C LEU A 28 -2.70 -3.66 -1.59
N LEU A 29 -1.41 -3.82 -1.87
CA LEU A 29 -0.58 -2.72 -2.34
C LEU A 29 -0.94 -2.37 -3.78
N GLY A 30 -1.26 -1.11 -4.02
CA GLY A 30 -1.55 -0.58 -5.35
C GLY A 30 -0.70 0.65 -5.65
N GLY A 31 -1.20 1.51 -6.53
CA GLY A 31 -0.57 2.77 -6.86
C GLY A 31 0.78 2.66 -7.55
N GLY A 32 1.53 3.76 -7.50
CA GLY A 32 2.80 3.90 -8.21
C GLY A 32 3.90 2.95 -7.75
N THR A 33 3.97 2.66 -6.44
CA THR A 33 4.99 1.75 -5.90
C THR A 33 4.73 0.32 -6.37
N ALA A 34 3.46 -0.14 -6.33
CA ALA A 34 3.13 -1.48 -6.82
C ALA A 34 3.45 -1.61 -8.31
N LEU A 35 3.14 -0.59 -9.10
CA LEU A 35 3.45 -0.56 -10.52
C LEU A 35 4.95 -0.57 -10.75
N ALA A 36 5.71 0.22 -9.99
CA ALA A 36 7.17 0.27 -10.09
C ALA A 36 7.82 -1.08 -9.77
N LEU A 37 7.31 -1.80 -8.76
CA LEU A 37 7.82 -3.13 -8.42
C LEU A 37 7.65 -4.14 -9.54
N GLN A 38 6.60 -3.99 -10.36
CA GLN A 38 6.33 -4.90 -11.47
C GLN A 38 7.08 -4.52 -12.74
N LEU A 39 7.21 -3.23 -13.02
CA LEU A 39 7.74 -2.73 -14.29
C LEU A 39 9.11 -2.08 -14.18
N ALA A 40 9.57 -1.77 -12.96
CA ALA A 40 10.84 -1.07 -12.68
C ALA A 40 10.99 0.22 -13.51
N HIS A 41 9.86 0.87 -13.86
CA HIS A 41 9.86 2.01 -14.76
C HIS A 41 10.34 3.31 -14.10
N ARG A 42 10.28 3.40 -12.78
CA ARG A 42 10.75 4.55 -12.00
C ARG A 42 10.81 4.16 -10.53
N LYS A 43 11.49 4.98 -9.72
CA LYS A 43 11.43 4.87 -8.27
C LYS A 43 10.14 5.52 -7.78
N SER A 44 9.55 4.95 -6.73
CA SER A 44 8.40 5.51 -6.06
C SER A 44 8.71 5.65 -4.58
N TYR A 45 8.06 6.62 -3.92
CA TYR A 45 8.35 6.93 -2.51
C TYR A 45 7.21 6.60 -1.57
N ASP A 46 6.00 6.44 -2.08
CA ASP A 46 4.79 6.26 -1.28
C ASP A 46 4.22 4.87 -1.45
N PHE A 47 3.58 4.37 -0.39
CA PHE A 47 2.83 3.12 -0.43
C PHE A 47 1.35 3.41 -0.36
N ASP A 48 0.58 2.91 -1.32
CA ASP A 48 -0.88 3.00 -1.35
C ASP A 48 -1.45 1.62 -1.09
N VAL A 49 -2.18 1.46 0.00
CA VAL A 49 -2.83 0.20 0.38
C VAL A 49 -4.33 0.36 0.18
N PHE A 50 -4.90 -0.44 -0.71
CA PHE A 50 -6.32 -0.42 -0.99
C PHE A 50 -7.03 -1.41 -0.08
N ASN A 51 -7.75 -0.88 0.90
CA ASN A 51 -8.52 -1.65 1.86
C ASN A 51 -9.90 -1.99 1.28
N SER A 52 -10.35 -3.22 1.49
CA SER A 52 -11.66 -3.66 1.02
C SER A 52 -12.82 -3.09 1.83
N LYS A 53 -12.56 -2.56 3.01
CA LYS A 53 -13.56 -2.00 3.93
C LYS A 53 -13.20 -0.57 4.31
N PRO A 54 -14.20 0.22 4.79
CA PRO A 54 -13.91 1.57 5.29
C PRO A 54 -12.89 1.56 6.43
N ILE A 55 -12.19 2.68 6.58
CA ILE A 55 -11.20 2.87 7.64
C ILE A 55 -11.92 3.13 8.95
N SER A 56 -11.79 2.23 9.93
CA SER A 56 -12.43 2.34 11.23
C SER A 56 -11.46 2.89 12.28
N GLN A 57 -12.01 3.32 13.42
CA GLN A 57 -11.18 3.73 14.56
C GLN A 57 -10.33 2.57 15.07
N ARG A 58 -10.86 1.36 15.03
CA ARG A 58 -10.09 0.16 15.41
C ARG A 58 -8.89 -0.03 14.49
N PHE A 59 -9.05 0.21 13.20
CA PHE A 59 -7.96 0.11 12.23
C PHE A 59 -6.89 1.17 12.54
N LEU A 60 -7.31 2.41 12.82
CA LEU A 60 -6.39 3.48 13.19
C LEU A 60 -5.57 3.12 14.42
N LEU A 61 -6.20 2.56 15.46
CA LEU A 61 -5.50 2.14 16.68
C LEU A 61 -4.49 1.04 16.37
N LYS A 62 -4.84 0.09 15.50
CA LYS A 62 -3.93 -0.97 15.09
C LYS A 62 -2.70 -0.41 14.37
N VAL A 63 -2.91 0.57 13.48
CA VAL A 63 -1.82 1.23 12.77
C VAL A 63 -0.89 1.96 13.74
N ARG A 64 -1.46 2.70 14.69
CA ARG A 64 -0.68 3.43 15.71
C ARG A 64 0.14 2.48 16.60
N ASP A 65 -0.45 1.36 16.99
CA ASP A 65 0.27 0.35 17.77
C ASP A 65 1.43 -0.25 16.99
N HIS A 66 1.21 -0.53 15.73
CA HIS A 66 2.21 -1.20 14.89
C HIS A 66 3.42 -0.31 14.58
N PHE A 67 3.18 0.95 14.24
CA PHE A 67 4.24 1.90 13.85
C PHE A 67 4.69 2.81 15.00
N GLU A 68 4.05 2.77 16.15
CA GLU A 68 4.32 3.54 17.36
C GLU A 68 4.22 5.05 17.17
N LYS A 69 5.18 5.67 16.49
CA LYS A 69 5.23 7.12 16.28
C LYS A 69 4.95 7.43 14.82
N VAL A 70 3.71 7.80 14.52
CA VAL A 70 3.32 8.18 13.17
C VAL A 70 2.84 9.62 13.15
N GLN A 71 3.05 10.30 12.03
CA GLN A 71 2.46 11.61 11.76
C GLN A 71 1.23 11.39 10.90
N ILE A 72 0.04 11.64 11.44
CA ILE A 72 -1.20 11.48 10.70
C ILE A 72 -1.42 12.70 9.81
N LEU A 73 -1.62 12.47 8.50
CA LEU A 73 -1.86 13.51 7.51
C LEU A 73 -3.34 13.61 7.15
N VAL A 74 -4.01 12.46 6.99
CA VAL A 74 -5.43 12.38 6.66
C VAL A 74 -6.04 11.28 7.52
N ASP A 75 -7.20 11.56 8.13
CA ASP A 75 -7.91 10.63 8.99
C ASP A 75 -9.41 10.75 8.73
N THR A 76 -9.88 9.99 7.74
CA THR A 76 -11.30 9.90 7.38
C THR A 76 -11.71 8.44 7.25
N SER A 77 -12.99 8.17 7.07
CA SER A 77 -13.46 6.80 6.83
C SER A 77 -13.00 6.25 5.48
N ASP A 78 -12.60 7.13 4.56
CA ASP A 78 -12.18 6.75 3.21
C ASP A 78 -10.67 6.68 3.04
N GLU A 79 -9.92 7.39 3.88
CA GLU A 79 -8.47 7.46 3.76
C GLU A 79 -7.80 7.69 5.10
N LEU A 80 -6.75 6.93 5.35
CA LEU A 80 -5.81 7.17 6.46
C LEU A 80 -4.41 7.29 5.85
N SER A 81 -3.88 8.51 5.86
CA SER A 81 -2.54 8.76 5.34
C SER A 81 -1.64 9.20 6.48
N LEU A 82 -0.42 8.69 6.48
CA LEU A 82 0.54 8.93 7.56
C LEU A 82 1.98 8.87 7.06
N ILE A 83 2.87 9.39 7.88
CA ILE A 83 4.32 9.22 7.67
C ILE A 83 4.83 8.36 8.82
N THR A 84 5.56 7.29 8.48
CA THR A 84 6.17 6.37 9.46
C THR A 84 7.37 7.02 10.14
N PRO A 85 7.86 6.44 11.27
CA PRO A 85 9.12 6.87 11.87
C PRO A 85 10.32 6.78 10.92
N PHE A 86 10.20 6.01 9.85
CA PHE A 86 11.26 5.87 8.84
C PHE A 86 11.17 6.93 7.75
N GLY A 87 10.20 7.86 7.82
CA GLY A 87 10.02 8.92 6.84
C GLY A 87 9.31 8.49 5.56
N VAL A 88 8.60 7.38 5.58
CA VAL A 88 7.88 6.85 4.40
C VAL A 88 6.39 7.12 4.56
N LYS A 89 5.78 7.66 3.51
CA LYS A 89 4.33 7.90 3.49
C LYS A 89 3.57 6.64 3.13
N ILE A 90 2.54 6.34 3.91
CA ILE A 90 1.59 5.26 3.64
C ILE A 90 0.19 5.85 3.58
N SER A 91 -0.58 5.49 2.55
CA SER A 91 -1.99 5.85 2.44
C SER A 91 -2.81 4.57 2.40
N PHE A 92 -3.68 4.39 3.40
CA PHE A 92 -4.69 3.33 3.40
C PHE A 92 -5.99 3.94 2.86
N VAL A 93 -6.46 3.41 1.74
CA VAL A 93 -7.63 3.95 1.04
C VAL A 93 -8.72 2.91 1.00
N SER A 94 -9.94 3.28 1.38
CA SER A 94 -11.10 2.42 1.24
C SER A 94 -11.43 2.28 -0.24
N TYR A 95 -11.31 1.06 -0.77
CA TYR A 95 -11.53 0.77 -2.18
C TYR A 95 -12.41 -0.47 -2.29
N PRO A 96 -13.72 -0.30 -2.56
CA PRO A 96 -14.69 -1.39 -2.49
C PRO A 96 -14.65 -2.37 -3.65
N PHE A 97 -13.80 -2.14 -4.65
CA PHE A 97 -13.75 -2.97 -5.85
C PHE A 97 -12.76 -4.12 -5.70
N HIS A 98 -13.16 -5.31 -6.16
CA HIS A 98 -12.25 -6.45 -6.21
C HIS A 98 -11.32 -6.34 -7.41
N PRO A 99 -10.06 -6.83 -7.30
CA PRO A 99 -9.17 -6.91 -8.46
C PRO A 99 -9.80 -7.76 -9.58
N LEU A 100 -9.74 -7.26 -10.81
CA LEU A 100 -10.24 -7.98 -11.98
C LEU A 100 -9.21 -8.94 -12.55
N TYR A 101 -7.95 -8.68 -12.25
CA TYR A 101 -6.83 -9.43 -12.79
C TYR A 101 -6.05 -10.09 -11.66
N LYS A 102 -4.77 -10.27 -11.85
CA LYS A 102 -3.96 -11.07 -10.95
C LYS A 102 -3.58 -10.33 -9.67
N ILE A 103 -3.75 -11.02 -8.53
CA ILE A 103 -3.15 -10.61 -7.26
C ILE A 103 -1.80 -11.30 -7.16
N ILE A 104 -0.75 -10.55 -6.85
CA ILE A 104 0.61 -11.08 -6.77
C ILE A 104 0.99 -11.21 -5.30
N PRO A 105 1.12 -12.44 -4.76
CA PRO A 105 1.54 -12.62 -3.38
C PRO A 105 3.03 -12.29 -3.21
N THR A 106 3.38 -11.79 -2.04
CA THR A 106 4.76 -11.48 -1.68
C THR A 106 5.03 -11.90 -0.24
N HIS A 107 6.25 -11.67 0.24
CA HIS A 107 6.58 -11.86 1.65
C HIS A 107 5.97 -10.78 2.56
N GLY A 108 5.41 -9.71 1.99
CA GLY A 108 4.70 -8.65 2.69
C GLY A 108 3.23 -8.63 2.27
N LEU A 109 2.74 -7.47 1.82
CA LEU A 109 1.41 -7.33 1.25
C LEU A 109 1.35 -7.98 -0.13
N SER A 110 0.21 -8.59 -0.46
CA SER A 110 -0.06 -8.94 -1.85
C SER A 110 -0.24 -7.67 -2.67
N ILE A 111 0.07 -7.75 -3.96
CA ILE A 111 0.16 -6.60 -4.85
C ILE A 111 -0.88 -6.72 -5.95
N HIS A 112 -1.55 -5.58 -6.29
CA HIS A 112 -2.37 -5.49 -7.49
C HIS A 112 -1.50 -5.72 -8.72
N GLY A 113 -1.94 -6.56 -9.66
CA GLY A 113 -1.31 -6.66 -10.97
C GLY A 113 -1.37 -5.32 -11.70
N TRP A 114 -0.42 -5.07 -12.60
CA TRP A 114 -0.32 -3.75 -13.26
C TRP A 114 -1.57 -3.37 -14.05
N LYS A 115 -2.33 -4.36 -14.56
CA LYS A 115 -3.60 -4.09 -15.27
C LYS A 115 -4.67 -3.55 -14.34
N ASP A 116 -4.76 -4.10 -13.11
CA ASP A 116 -5.70 -3.59 -12.10
C ASP A 116 -5.32 -2.19 -11.66
N ILE A 117 -4.03 -1.90 -11.52
CA ILE A 117 -3.55 -0.57 -11.14
C ILE A 117 -3.95 0.47 -12.17
N THR A 118 -3.87 0.13 -13.45
CA THR A 118 -4.30 1.00 -14.53
C THR A 118 -5.79 1.31 -14.43
N LEU A 119 -6.62 0.32 -14.11
CA LEU A 119 -8.05 0.51 -13.90
C LEU A 119 -8.33 1.36 -12.66
N ASP A 120 -7.59 1.16 -11.57
CA ASP A 120 -7.70 1.96 -10.35
C ASP A 120 -7.47 3.44 -10.64
N LYS A 121 -6.43 3.75 -11.43
CA LYS A 121 -6.13 5.12 -11.82
C LYS A 121 -7.23 5.74 -12.66
N ALA A 122 -7.79 5.00 -13.60
CA ALA A 122 -8.90 5.46 -14.43
C ALA A 122 -10.14 5.75 -13.59
N TYR A 123 -10.40 4.92 -12.59
CA TYR A 123 -11.52 5.14 -11.65
C TYR A 123 -11.31 6.39 -10.79
N SER A 124 -10.07 6.65 -10.37
CA SER A 124 -9.74 7.75 -9.46
C SER A 124 -9.73 9.13 -10.14
N ILE A 125 -9.73 9.17 -11.46
CA ILE A 125 -9.81 10.41 -12.22
C ILE A 125 -11.27 10.88 -12.31
#